data_ff84489f564a840ee5b34476fb78e91d
#
_entry.id   ff84489f564a840ee5b34476fb78e91d
#
_cell.length_a   1.000
_cell.length_b   1.000
_cell.length_c   1.000
_cell.angle_alpha   90.00
_cell.angle_beta   90.00
_cell.angle_gamma   90.00
#
_symmetry.space_group_name_H-M   'P 1'
#
loop_
_entity.id
_entity.type
_entity.pdbx_description
1 polymer ?
#
loop_
_entity_poly.entity_id
_entity_poly.type
_entity_poly.pdbx_seq_one_letter_code
_entity_poly.pdbx_strand_id
1 'polypeptide(L)'
;MEKITDKYYLGSNKNIFILYERKISETTGKESYKNIGYIATLEAVYSTLLEKEIREDLTILNNINRINELIKELKDFTVKYVNEKRA
;
A
#
# COMPACT_ATOMS: atom_id res chain seq x y z
N MET A 1 -4.69 11.08 -3.67
CA MET A 1 -4.13 9.78 -3.25
C MET A 1 -4.35 8.72 -4.31
N GLU A 2 -3.38 7.88 -4.52
CA GLU A 2 -3.47 6.76 -5.43
C GLU A 2 -3.75 5.47 -4.63
N LYS A 3 -4.69 4.67 -5.10
CA LYS A 3 -4.98 3.37 -4.48
C LYS A 3 -3.90 2.36 -4.85
N ILE A 4 -3.27 1.75 -3.86
CA ILE A 4 -2.34 0.63 -4.08
C ILE A 4 -3.10 -0.69 -3.97
N THR A 5 -3.77 -0.91 -2.85
CA THR A 5 -4.66 -2.04 -2.59
C THR A 5 -5.93 -1.50 -1.96
N ASP A 6 -6.91 -2.35 -1.68
CA ASP A 6 -8.13 -1.92 -0.99
C ASP A 6 -7.86 -1.29 0.38
N LYS A 7 -6.76 -1.67 1.02
CA LYS A 7 -6.41 -1.24 2.37
C LYS A 7 -5.42 -0.07 2.38
N TYR A 8 -4.61 0.11 1.34
CA TYR A 8 -3.52 1.07 1.33
C TYR A 8 -3.59 2.05 0.18
N TYR A 9 -3.27 3.30 0.47
CA TYR A 9 -3.26 4.38 -0.50
C TYR A 9 -1.94 5.14 -0.41
N LEU A 10 -1.54 5.75 -1.51
CA LEU A 10 -0.29 6.49 -1.62
C LEU A 10 -0.56 7.94 -1.96
N GLY A 11 -0.05 8.84 -1.13
CA GLY A 11 0.07 10.26 -1.44
C GLY A 11 1.52 10.61 -1.74
N SER A 12 1.74 11.83 -2.21
CA SER A 12 3.08 12.33 -2.42
C SER A 12 3.13 13.84 -2.28
N ASN A 13 4.27 14.34 -1.85
CA ASN A 13 4.66 15.72 -2.01
C ASN A 13 5.98 15.77 -2.78
N LYS A 14 6.66 16.92 -2.86
CA LYS A 14 7.83 17.12 -3.74
C LYS A 14 8.90 16.04 -3.66
N ASN A 15 9.17 15.51 -2.47
CA ASN A 15 10.36 14.66 -2.24
C ASN A 15 10.07 13.37 -1.49
N ILE A 16 8.81 13.11 -1.14
CA ILE A 16 8.51 11.98 -0.28
C ILE A 16 7.13 11.39 -0.60
N PHE A 17 7.01 10.08 -0.42
CA PHE A 17 5.73 9.38 -0.49
C PHE A 17 5.12 9.31 0.91
N ILE A 18 3.80 9.40 0.95
CA ILE A 18 3.04 9.29 2.19
C ILE A 18 2.15 8.06 2.07
N LEU A 19 2.35 7.10 2.95
CA LEU A 19 1.56 5.87 2.95
C LEU A 19 0.39 6.02 3.91
N TYR A 20 -0.82 5.72 3.40
CA TYR A 20 -2.06 5.78 4.18
C TYR A 20 -2.69 4.39 4.27
N GLU A 21 -3.25 4.10 5.44
CA GLU A 21 -4.08 2.93 5.63
C GLU A 21 -5.54 3.37 5.74
N ARG A 22 -6.40 2.73 4.93
CA ARG A 22 -7.83 2.99 4.98
C ARG A 22 -8.43 2.33 6.22
N LYS A 23 -9.19 3.10 6.96
CA LYS A 23 -9.93 2.64 8.14
C LYS A 23 -11.41 2.88 7.92
N ILE A 24 -12.24 1.94 8.35
CA ILE A 24 -13.69 2.06 8.32
C ILE A 24 -14.18 2.00 9.75
N SER A 25 -14.92 3.02 10.19
CA SER A 25 -15.50 3.04 11.52
C SER A 25 -16.58 1.97 11.65
N GLU A 26 -16.48 1.12 12.67
CA GLU A 26 -17.46 0.08 12.95
C GLU A 26 -18.82 0.67 13.36
N THR A 27 -18.82 1.87 13.95
CA THR A 27 -20.04 2.50 14.45
C THR A 27 -20.74 3.36 13.42
N THR A 28 -20.01 4.07 12.56
CA THR A 28 -20.57 5.03 11.61
C THR A 28 -20.44 4.60 10.15
N GLY A 29 -19.62 3.60 9.86
CA GLY A 29 -19.29 3.19 8.50
C GLY A 29 -18.47 4.19 7.71
N LYS A 30 -18.03 5.28 8.32
CA LYS A 30 -17.22 6.30 7.64
C LYS A 30 -15.81 5.81 7.38
N GLU A 31 -15.31 6.13 6.19
CA GLU A 31 -13.93 5.88 5.81
C GLU A 31 -13.03 7.01 6.31
N SER A 32 -11.84 6.64 6.76
CA SER A 32 -10.78 7.58 7.08
C SER A 32 -9.44 7.00 6.61
N TYR A 33 -8.45 7.87 6.45
CA TYR A 33 -7.13 7.48 5.97
C TYR A 33 -6.09 7.89 7.01
N LYS A 34 -5.46 6.88 7.61
CA LYS A 34 -4.45 7.09 8.61
C LYS A 34 -3.07 7.14 7.95
N ASN A 35 -2.31 8.20 8.18
CA ASN A 35 -0.92 8.28 7.77
C ASN A 35 -0.10 7.28 8.59
N ILE A 36 0.53 6.32 7.91
CA ILE A 36 1.33 5.29 8.57
C ILE A 36 2.83 5.38 8.22
N GLY A 37 3.21 6.31 7.38
CA GLY A 37 4.64 6.53 7.12
C GLY A 37 4.94 7.57 6.06
N TYR A 38 6.12 8.14 6.20
CA TYR A 38 6.76 9.00 5.20
C TYR A 38 7.93 8.23 4.62
N ILE A 39 7.91 7.99 3.32
CA ILE A 39 8.83 7.04 2.68
C ILE A 39 9.47 7.68 1.46
N ALA A 40 10.79 7.57 1.34
CA ALA A 40 11.55 8.27 0.32
C ALA A 40 11.45 7.65 -1.08
N THR A 41 11.26 6.33 -1.16
CA THR A 41 11.26 5.63 -2.45
C THR A 41 10.06 4.70 -2.58
N LEU A 42 9.65 4.44 -3.83
CA LEU A 42 8.55 3.53 -4.10
C LEU A 42 8.87 2.08 -3.69
N GLU A 43 10.12 1.67 -3.87
CA GLU A 43 10.58 0.35 -3.42
C GLU A 43 10.45 0.18 -1.91
N ALA A 44 10.77 1.21 -1.14
CA ALA A 44 10.60 1.19 0.30
C ALA A 44 9.13 1.16 0.71
N VAL A 45 8.23 1.76 -0.08
CA VAL A 45 6.78 1.64 0.14
C VAL A 45 6.36 0.17 0.05
N TYR A 46 6.81 -0.54 -0.97
CA TYR A 46 6.46 -1.94 -1.17
C TYR A 46 6.99 -2.82 -0.06
N SER A 47 8.25 -2.61 0.34
CA SER A 47 8.84 -3.35 1.45
C SER A 47 8.09 -3.13 2.75
N THR A 48 7.69 -1.89 3.02
CA THR A 48 6.92 -1.53 4.20
C THR A 48 5.55 -2.21 4.22
N LEU A 49 4.85 -2.21 3.09
CA LEU A 49 3.54 -2.85 2.97
C LEU A 49 3.63 -4.36 3.16
N LEU A 50 4.59 -4.99 2.53
CA LEU A 50 4.77 -6.43 2.61
C LEU A 50 5.09 -6.84 4.05
N GLU A 51 6.01 -6.13 4.69
CA GLU A 51 6.38 -6.37 6.08
C GLU A 51 5.20 -6.18 7.02
N LYS A 52 4.41 -5.12 6.83
CA LYS A 52 3.25 -4.83 7.67
C LYS A 52 2.19 -5.93 7.56
N GLU A 53 1.89 -6.39 6.36
CA GLU A 53 0.94 -7.48 6.15
C GLU A 53 1.40 -8.77 6.81
N ILE A 54 2.68 -9.09 6.71
CA ILE A 54 3.25 -10.29 7.34
C ILE A 54 3.17 -10.19 8.86
N ARG A 55 3.47 -9.02 9.43
CA ARG A 55 3.42 -8.83 10.89
C ARG A 55 2.00 -8.90 11.44
N GLU A 56 1.02 -8.42 10.69
CA GLU A 56 -0.38 -8.45 11.11
C GLU A 56 -0.98 -9.85 11.02
N ASP A 57 -0.51 -10.64 10.07
CA ASP A 57 -1.02 -11.99 9.86
C ASP A 57 0.12 -12.94 9.46
N LEU A 58 0.71 -13.59 10.44
CA LEU A 58 1.81 -14.52 10.20
C LEU A 58 1.39 -15.74 9.37
N THR A 59 0.10 -16.02 9.25
CA THR A 59 -0.37 -17.12 8.40
C THR A 59 -0.11 -16.85 6.91
N ILE A 60 0.08 -15.60 6.54
CA ILE A 60 0.44 -15.22 5.16
C ILE A 60 1.74 -15.90 4.73
N LEU A 61 2.70 -16.08 5.65
CA LEU A 61 3.97 -16.75 5.34
C LEU A 61 3.77 -18.19 4.86
N ASN A 62 2.68 -18.82 5.27
CA ASN A 62 2.34 -20.19 4.86
C ASN A 62 1.42 -20.22 3.65
N ASN A 63 1.03 -19.04 3.14
CA ASN A 63 0.14 -18.92 2.00
C ASN A 63 0.86 -18.22 0.83
N ILE A 64 1.57 -19.01 0.05
CA ILE A 64 2.33 -18.51 -1.11
C ILE A 64 1.43 -17.78 -2.11
N ASN A 65 0.20 -18.26 -2.29
CA ASN A 65 -0.74 -17.63 -3.22
C ASN A 65 -1.08 -16.20 -2.79
N ARG A 66 -1.30 -15.98 -1.50
CA ARG A 66 -1.61 -14.66 -0.96
C ARG A 66 -0.43 -13.70 -1.13
N ILE A 67 0.78 -14.17 -0.88
CA ILE A 67 2.01 -13.39 -1.08
C ILE A 67 2.16 -13.01 -2.55
N ASN A 68 1.95 -13.97 -3.46
CA ASN A 68 2.05 -13.74 -4.89
C ASN A 68 0.99 -12.74 -5.37
N GLU A 69 -0.22 -12.79 -4.85
CA GLU A 69 -1.27 -11.81 -5.15
C GLU A 69 -0.85 -10.40 -4.75
N LEU A 70 -0.30 -10.24 -3.56
CA LEU A 70 0.16 -8.94 -3.08
C LEU A 70 1.30 -8.40 -3.95
N ILE A 71 2.26 -9.24 -4.28
CA ILE A 71 3.37 -8.86 -5.17
C ILE A 71 2.84 -8.41 -6.53
N LYS A 72 1.86 -9.14 -7.09
CA LYS A 72 1.24 -8.79 -8.36
C LYS A 72 0.54 -7.43 -8.28
N GLU A 73 -0.22 -7.17 -7.24
CA GLU A 73 -0.89 -5.88 -7.02
C GLU A 73 0.12 -4.73 -6.98
N LEU A 74 1.24 -4.94 -6.29
CA LEU A 74 2.31 -3.93 -6.21
C LEU A 74 2.98 -3.69 -7.56
N LYS A 75 3.22 -4.74 -8.33
CA LYS A 75 3.78 -4.62 -9.68
C LYS A 75 2.84 -3.90 -10.63
N ASP A 76 1.55 -4.22 -10.59
CA ASP A 76 0.54 -3.57 -11.41
C ASP A 76 0.45 -2.08 -11.07
N PHE A 77 0.49 -1.75 -9.80
CA PHE A 77 0.53 -0.35 -9.35
C PHE A 77 1.78 0.36 -9.87
N THR A 78 2.93 -0.28 -9.83
CA THR A 78 4.19 0.30 -10.32
C THR A 78 4.11 0.66 -11.79
N VAL A 79 3.60 -0.25 -12.61
CA VAL A 79 3.44 -0.02 -14.05
C VAL A 79 2.50 1.16 -14.29
N LYS A 80 1.37 1.18 -13.63
CA LYS A 80 0.39 2.27 -13.75
C LYS A 80 1.00 3.61 -13.34
N TYR A 81 1.69 3.65 -12.20
CA TYR A 81 2.30 4.86 -11.67
C TYR A 81 3.36 5.42 -12.63
N VAL A 82 4.24 4.57 -13.14
CA VAL A 82 5.30 4.97 -14.08
C VAL A 82 4.67 5.52 -15.38
N ASN A 83 3.66 4.85 -15.90
CA ASN A 83 3.00 5.28 -17.13
C ASN A 83 2.31 6.65 -16.95
N GLU A 84 1.64 6.86 -15.83
CA GLU A 84 1.00 8.15 -15.52
C GLU A 84 2.02 9.29 -15.40
N LYS A 85 3.20 9.00 -14.82
CA LYS A 85 4.26 10.01 -14.65
C LYS A 85 4.98 10.33 -15.96
N ARG A 86 4.97 9.43 -16.92
CA ARG A 86 5.58 9.66 -18.25
C ARG A 86 4.66 10.40 -19.22
N ALA A 87 3.38 10.41 -18.93
CA ALA A 87 2.38 11.05 -19.79
C ALA A 87 2.39 12.63 -19.60
#